data_03e55ae34253dbbfd3480cadec17bb28
#
_entry.id   03e55ae34253dbbfd3480cadec17bb28
#
_cell.length_a   1.000
_cell.length_b   1.000
_cell.length_c   1.000
_cell.angle_alpha   90.00
_cell.angle_beta   90.00
_cell.angle_gamma   90.00
#
_symmetry.space_group_name_H-M   'P 1'
#
loop_
_entity.id
_entity.type
_entity.pdbx_description
1 polymer ?
#
loop_
_entity_poly.entity_id
_entity_poly.type
_entity_poly.pdbx_seq_one_letter_code
_entity_poly.pdbx_strand_id
1 'polypeptide(L)'
;MSTTKKKRAPAAYRLPKGRALMLRTCGADMRAHGGFVWPMSGRVTCPDWSPVAECGHGLHGLLWGAGDASQLSTAPDARWLVVEIVAADAVEIGGKIKVPAGRVVHVGDRASAVAFVQAHAPAGIACVYGTATAG
;
A
#
# COMPACT_ATOMS: atom_id res chain seq x y z
N MET A 1 6.00 25.63 -25.09
CA MET A 1 5.97 25.34 -24.73
C MET A 1 5.77 24.83 -24.28
N SER A 2 5.80 24.63 -24.19
CA SER A 2 5.69 24.07 -23.65
C SER A 2 5.21 23.69 -23.16
N THR A 3 5.17 23.96 -22.96
CA THR A 3 4.78 23.52 -22.40
C THR A 3 4.10 22.77 -22.22
N THR A 4 3.90 22.69 -22.57
CA THR A 4 3.21 21.80 -22.57
C THR A 4 3.58 20.77 -22.04
N LYS A 5 4.39 20.72 -21.91
CA LYS A 5 4.85 19.94 -21.32
C LYS A 5 4.54 19.87 -20.14
N LYS A 6 4.29 20.56 -19.69
CA LYS A 6 3.93 20.59 -18.57
C LYS A 6 2.75 20.05 -18.41
N LYS A 7 2.03 20.00 -19.15
CA LYS A 7 0.91 19.44 -19.10
C LYS A 7 1.05 18.06 -19.30
N ARG A 8 2.10 17.58 -19.48
CA ARG A 8 2.31 16.24 -19.60
C ARG A 8 2.09 15.57 -18.29
N ALA A 9 1.44 14.42 -18.24
CA ALA A 9 1.28 13.63 -17.04
C ALA A 9 2.65 13.27 -16.46
N PRO A 10 2.76 13.14 -15.14
CA PRO A 10 3.98 12.65 -14.56
C PRO A 10 4.38 11.30 -15.15
N ALA A 11 5.64 11.00 -15.14
CA ALA A 11 6.10 9.70 -15.59
C ALA A 11 5.37 8.61 -14.81
N ALA A 12 4.98 7.57 -15.50
CA ALA A 12 4.28 6.46 -14.86
C ALA A 12 5.17 5.84 -13.80
N TYR A 13 4.55 5.44 -12.70
CA TYR A 13 5.25 4.76 -11.64
C TYR A 13 5.80 3.43 -12.16
N ARG A 14 7.02 3.11 -11.80
CA ARG A 14 7.65 1.85 -12.15
C ARG A 14 8.03 1.12 -10.89
N LEU A 15 7.56 -0.12 -10.77
CA LEU A 15 7.88 -0.95 -9.62
C LEU A 15 9.30 -1.51 -9.78
N PRO A 16 10.23 -1.17 -8.88
CA PRO A 16 11.58 -1.69 -8.98
C PRO A 16 11.63 -3.19 -8.75
N LYS A 17 12.62 -3.83 -9.31
CA LYS A 17 12.85 -5.25 -9.11
C LYS A 17 13.06 -5.53 -7.61
N GLY A 18 12.49 -6.62 -7.13
CA GLY A 18 12.61 -7.00 -5.73
C GLY A 18 11.67 -6.27 -4.80
N ARG A 19 10.84 -5.38 -5.35
CA ARG A 19 9.87 -4.65 -4.56
C ARG A 19 8.47 -5.20 -4.82
N ALA A 20 7.58 -4.94 -3.88
CA ALA A 20 6.19 -5.31 -3.98
C ALA A 20 5.35 -4.14 -3.48
N LEU A 21 4.05 -4.22 -3.66
CA LEU A 21 3.14 -3.18 -3.18
C LEU A 21 2.27 -3.74 -2.07
N MET A 22 2.06 -2.92 -1.06
CA MET A 22 1.22 -3.25 0.09
C MET A 22 0.08 -2.24 0.12
N LEU A 23 -1.14 -2.72 0.30
CA LEU A 23 -2.34 -1.88 0.40
C LEU A 23 -2.73 -1.74 1.86
N ARG A 24 -3.02 -0.51 2.29
CA ARG A 24 -3.50 -0.28 3.65
C ARG A 24 -4.40 0.94 3.71
N THR A 25 -5.08 1.11 4.84
CA THR A 25 -5.88 2.30 5.11
C THR A 25 -5.42 2.97 6.39
N CYS A 26 -5.74 4.24 6.51
CA CYS A 26 -5.60 4.98 7.76
C CYS A 26 -6.71 6.03 7.81
N GLY A 27 -6.77 6.78 8.90
CA GLY A 27 -7.78 7.82 9.05
C GLY A 27 -7.60 8.98 8.09
N ALA A 28 -8.58 9.85 8.04
CA ALA A 28 -8.54 11.03 7.18
C ALA A 28 -7.33 11.92 7.48
N ASP A 29 -6.83 11.88 8.71
CA ASP A 29 -5.67 12.64 9.14
C ASP A 29 -4.36 11.86 8.98
N MET A 30 -4.38 10.76 8.25
CA MET A 30 -3.21 9.89 8.00
C MET A 30 -2.75 9.14 9.25
N ARG A 31 -3.57 9.05 10.27
CA ARG A 31 -3.22 8.30 11.47
C ARG A 31 -3.69 6.86 11.39
N ALA A 32 -2.80 5.97 11.78
CA ALA A 32 -3.13 4.57 11.95
C ALA A 32 -3.61 4.31 13.37
N HIS A 33 -4.10 3.09 13.60
CA HIS A 33 -4.42 2.63 14.94
C HIS A 33 -3.17 2.80 15.82
N GLY A 34 -3.34 3.32 17.01
CA GLY A 34 -2.22 3.58 17.90
C GLY A 34 -1.56 4.93 17.70
N GLY A 35 -2.05 5.72 16.74
CA GLY A 35 -1.58 7.10 16.58
C GLY A 35 -0.41 7.32 15.64
N PHE A 36 0.13 6.27 15.05
CA PHE A 36 1.23 6.43 14.10
C PHE A 36 0.75 7.23 12.88
N VAL A 37 1.49 8.27 12.51
CA VAL A 37 1.12 9.13 11.38
C VAL A 37 1.89 8.70 10.14
N TRP A 38 1.14 8.38 9.09
CA TRP A 38 1.73 7.99 7.81
C TRP A 38 2.03 9.23 6.98
N PRO A 39 3.14 9.25 6.23
CA PRO A 39 3.40 10.36 5.32
C PRO A 39 2.50 10.26 4.10
N MET A 40 2.26 11.40 3.45
CA MET A 40 1.48 11.43 2.20
C MET A 40 2.27 10.84 1.03
N SER A 41 3.58 10.81 1.13
CA SER A 41 4.45 10.23 0.12
C SER A 41 5.83 10.01 0.71
N GLY A 42 6.61 9.16 0.08
CA GLY A 42 7.99 8.96 0.45
C GLY A 42 8.22 7.95 1.55
N ARG A 43 9.41 7.95 2.06
CA ARG A 43 9.86 6.89 2.96
C ARG A 43 9.16 6.93 4.31
N VAL A 44 8.85 5.73 4.81
CA VAL A 44 8.27 5.54 6.12
C VAL A 44 8.96 4.36 6.78
N THR A 45 9.27 4.49 8.07
CA THR A 45 9.94 3.42 8.82
C THR A 45 9.18 3.15 10.10
N CYS A 46 9.19 1.89 10.51
CA CYS A 46 8.60 1.48 11.78
C CYS A 46 9.59 1.76 12.90
N PRO A 47 9.21 2.52 13.93
CA PRO A 47 10.14 2.89 14.99
C PRO A 47 10.53 1.74 15.93
N ASP A 48 9.70 0.68 15.99
CA ASP A 48 9.89 -0.40 16.94
C ASP A 48 9.81 -1.78 16.28
N TRP A 49 10.39 -1.91 15.11
CA TRP A 49 10.32 -3.13 14.30
C TRP A 49 10.71 -4.39 15.07
N SER A 50 9.92 -5.42 14.92
CA SER A 50 10.24 -6.78 15.35
C SER A 50 9.86 -7.77 14.26
N PRO A 51 10.73 -8.70 13.89
CA PRO A 51 10.41 -9.69 12.86
C PRO A 51 9.58 -10.86 13.36
N VAL A 52 9.20 -10.87 14.62
CA VAL A 52 8.37 -11.95 15.16
C VAL A 52 7.01 -11.93 14.47
N ALA A 53 6.54 -13.10 14.03
CA ALA A 53 5.31 -13.21 13.26
C ALA A 53 4.07 -13.06 14.13
N GLU A 54 3.88 -11.86 14.64
CA GLU A 54 2.70 -11.50 15.43
C GLU A 54 2.34 -10.05 15.14
N CYS A 55 1.11 -9.68 15.43
CA CYS A 55 0.62 -8.34 15.17
C CYS A 55 1.38 -7.32 15.99
N GLY A 56 1.61 -6.15 15.43
CA GLY A 56 2.35 -5.08 16.10
C GLY A 56 3.80 -5.04 15.67
N HIS A 57 4.47 -3.98 16.07
CA HIS A 57 5.91 -3.78 15.82
C HIS A 57 6.28 -3.88 14.34
N GLY A 58 5.48 -3.26 13.50
CA GLY A 58 5.72 -3.25 12.06
C GLY A 58 4.74 -2.35 11.35
N LEU A 59 5.00 -2.10 10.07
CA LEU A 59 4.07 -1.43 9.18
C LEU A 59 3.22 -2.52 8.52
N HIS A 60 1.91 -2.47 8.74
CA HIS A 60 1.02 -3.55 8.32
C HIS A 60 0.25 -3.20 7.06
N GLY A 61 -0.10 -4.20 6.29
CA GLY A 61 -0.95 -4.05 5.13
C GLY A 61 -1.17 -5.37 4.42
N LEU A 62 -1.84 -5.31 3.27
CA LEU A 62 -2.11 -6.49 2.47
C LEU A 62 -1.14 -6.52 1.28
N LEU A 63 -0.35 -7.57 1.20
CA LEU A 63 0.60 -7.74 0.10
C LEU A 63 -0.18 -7.86 -1.21
N TRP A 64 0.09 -6.97 -2.16
CA TRP A 64 -0.64 -6.86 -3.44
C TRP A 64 -2.14 -6.67 -3.23
N GLY A 65 -2.53 -6.15 -2.08
CA GLY A 65 -3.94 -6.01 -1.75
C GLY A 65 -4.66 -7.34 -1.51
N ALA A 66 -3.95 -8.44 -1.40
CA ALA A 66 -4.56 -9.75 -1.18
C ALA A 66 -4.54 -10.10 0.30
N GLY A 67 -5.60 -10.73 0.77
CA GLY A 67 -5.67 -11.16 2.16
C GLY A 67 -6.99 -10.80 2.80
N ASP A 68 -6.94 -10.50 4.08
CA ASP A 68 -8.13 -10.25 4.90
C ASP A 68 -8.59 -8.80 4.75
N ALA A 69 -9.64 -8.61 3.95
CA ALA A 69 -10.19 -7.27 3.71
C ALA A 69 -10.68 -6.58 4.98
N SER A 70 -10.97 -7.33 6.04
CA SER A 70 -11.41 -6.72 7.29
C SER A 70 -10.32 -5.91 7.98
N GLN A 71 -9.07 -6.05 7.53
CA GLN A 71 -7.97 -5.24 8.02
C GLN A 71 -8.02 -3.81 7.47
N LEU A 72 -8.87 -3.55 6.48
CA LEU A 72 -8.98 -2.25 5.83
C LEU A 72 -10.23 -1.52 6.33
N SER A 73 -10.12 -0.20 6.46
CA SER A 73 -11.26 0.62 6.88
C SER A 73 -12.22 0.84 5.73
N THR A 74 -13.52 0.72 6.01
CA THR A 74 -14.56 1.07 5.04
C THR A 74 -15.17 2.43 5.32
N ALA A 75 -14.60 3.19 6.25
CA ALA A 75 -15.09 4.53 6.53
C ALA A 75 -15.00 5.40 5.26
N PRO A 76 -16.00 6.24 5.01
CA PRO A 76 -15.99 7.04 3.77
C PRO A 76 -14.84 8.03 3.68
N ASP A 77 -14.28 8.45 4.79
CA ASP A 77 -13.16 9.38 4.79
C ASP A 77 -11.81 8.69 5.01
N ALA A 78 -11.76 7.38 4.98
CA ALA A 78 -10.49 6.66 5.11
C ALA A 78 -9.58 7.00 3.94
N ARG A 79 -8.30 7.14 4.25
CA ARG A 79 -7.28 7.29 3.21
C ARG A 79 -6.75 5.92 2.85
N TRP A 80 -6.60 5.69 1.57
CA TRP A 80 -6.10 4.43 1.04
C TRP A 80 -4.71 4.64 0.50
N LEU A 81 -3.77 3.85 1.00
CA LEU A 81 -2.36 4.01 0.69
C LEU A 81 -1.83 2.79 -0.04
N VAL A 82 -0.96 3.06 -1.00
CA VAL A 82 -0.15 2.01 -1.62
C VAL A 82 1.29 2.27 -1.19
N VAL A 83 1.91 1.25 -0.62
CA VAL A 83 3.25 1.35 -0.06
C VAL A 83 4.15 0.36 -0.79
N GLU A 84 5.22 0.88 -1.39
CA GLU A 84 6.24 0.04 -2.00
C GLU A 84 7.13 -0.50 -0.90
N ILE A 85 7.36 -1.80 -0.89
CA ILE A 85 8.12 -2.48 0.16
C ILE A 85 9.18 -3.38 -0.47
N VAL A 86 10.17 -3.74 0.31
CA VAL A 86 11.12 -4.78 -0.09
C VAL A 86 10.44 -6.12 0.13
N ALA A 87 10.21 -6.86 -0.95
CA ALA A 87 9.43 -8.10 -0.88
C ALA A 87 10.02 -9.09 0.13
N ALA A 88 11.34 -9.20 0.18
CA ALA A 88 12.00 -10.14 1.08
C ALA A 88 11.84 -9.81 2.56
N ASP A 89 11.46 -8.57 2.87
CA ASP A 89 11.30 -8.14 4.27
C ASP A 89 9.92 -8.44 4.83
N ALA A 90 8.98 -8.86 4.00
CA ALA A 90 7.60 -9.07 4.45
C ALA A 90 7.48 -10.27 5.38
N VAL A 91 6.83 -10.06 6.52
CA VAL A 91 6.54 -11.11 7.48
C VAL A 91 5.04 -11.35 7.46
N GLU A 92 4.64 -12.56 7.13
CA GLU A 92 3.23 -12.90 7.05
C GLU A 92 2.66 -13.20 8.41
N ILE A 93 1.49 -12.62 8.72
CA ILE A 93 0.84 -12.79 10.01
C ILE A 93 -0.66 -12.99 9.85
N GLY A 94 -1.04 -14.03 9.11
CA GLY A 94 -2.45 -14.41 9.01
C GLY A 94 -3.32 -13.37 8.30
N GLY A 95 -3.32 -13.39 6.98
CA GLY A 95 -4.17 -12.52 6.19
C GLY A 95 -3.62 -11.12 5.97
N LYS A 96 -2.47 -10.81 6.52
CA LYS A 96 -1.77 -9.54 6.29
C LYS A 96 -0.27 -9.75 6.47
N ILE A 97 0.50 -8.74 6.13
CA ILE A 97 1.95 -8.76 6.32
C ILE A 97 2.37 -7.55 7.15
N LYS A 98 3.60 -7.60 7.65
CA LYS A 98 4.25 -6.43 8.20
C LYS A 98 5.66 -6.29 7.65
N VAL A 99 6.15 -5.06 7.60
CA VAL A 99 7.48 -4.74 7.10
C VAL A 99 8.12 -3.68 7.98
N PRO A 100 9.46 -3.60 7.99
CA PRO A 100 10.16 -2.57 8.79
C PRO A 100 10.11 -1.18 8.18
N ALA A 101 9.95 -1.10 6.85
CA ALA A 101 10.02 0.19 6.16
C ALA A 101 9.35 0.06 4.80
N GLY A 102 9.05 1.20 4.21
CA GLY A 102 8.49 1.25 2.88
C GLY A 102 8.54 2.65 2.33
N ARG A 103 7.85 2.83 1.23
CA ARG A 103 7.75 4.11 0.55
C ARG A 103 6.32 4.30 0.09
N VAL A 104 5.66 5.33 0.58
CA VAL A 104 4.29 5.63 0.16
C VAL A 104 4.36 6.17 -1.26
N VAL A 105 3.73 5.47 -2.20
CA VAL A 105 3.75 5.83 -3.61
C VAL A 105 2.39 6.30 -4.10
N HIS A 106 1.34 6.13 -3.31
CA HIS A 106 0.01 6.59 -3.67
C HIS A 106 -0.85 6.75 -2.43
N VAL A 107 -1.59 7.84 -2.35
CA VAL A 107 -2.62 8.06 -1.34
C VAL A 107 -3.86 8.56 -2.07
N GLY A 108 -5.00 7.97 -1.79
CA GLY A 108 -6.23 8.37 -2.43
C GLY A 108 -7.42 7.65 -1.84
N ASP A 109 -8.42 7.43 -2.68
CA ASP A 109 -9.59 6.66 -2.29
C ASP A 109 -9.39 5.18 -2.62
N ARG A 110 -10.39 4.38 -2.25
CA ARG A 110 -10.32 2.94 -2.47
C ARG A 110 -10.12 2.60 -3.94
N ALA A 111 -10.91 3.20 -4.82
CA ALA A 111 -10.85 2.85 -6.23
C ALA A 111 -9.48 3.15 -6.84
N SER A 112 -8.90 4.30 -6.51
CA SER A 112 -7.61 4.68 -7.07
C SER A 112 -6.49 3.80 -6.52
N ALA A 113 -6.50 3.48 -5.24
CA ALA A 113 -5.46 2.66 -4.64
C ALA A 113 -5.51 1.23 -5.15
N VAL A 114 -6.71 0.66 -5.24
CA VAL A 114 -6.90 -0.70 -5.76
C VAL A 114 -6.43 -0.77 -7.21
N ALA A 115 -6.80 0.23 -8.03
CA ALA A 115 -6.36 0.26 -9.43
C ALA A 115 -4.84 0.36 -9.53
N PHE A 116 -4.22 1.14 -8.66
CA PHE A 116 -2.77 1.27 -8.64
C PHE A 116 -2.11 -0.09 -8.37
N VAL A 117 -2.59 -0.80 -7.37
CA VAL A 117 -2.03 -2.11 -7.03
C VAL A 117 -2.24 -3.10 -8.17
N GLN A 118 -3.46 -3.15 -8.73
CA GLN A 118 -3.78 -4.10 -9.80
C GLN A 118 -2.92 -3.87 -11.05
N ALA A 119 -2.57 -2.62 -11.31
CA ALA A 119 -1.75 -2.31 -12.49
C ALA A 119 -0.35 -2.92 -12.41
N HIS A 120 0.12 -3.27 -11.22
CA HIS A 120 1.48 -3.75 -11.01
C HIS A 120 1.55 -5.14 -10.41
N ALA A 121 0.42 -5.71 -9.98
CA ALA A 121 0.44 -7.01 -9.32
C ALA A 121 0.77 -8.13 -10.30
N PRO A 122 1.45 -9.17 -9.82
CA PRO A 122 1.69 -10.36 -10.67
C PRO A 122 0.37 -11.01 -11.07
N ALA A 123 0.39 -11.71 -12.19
CA ALA A 123 -0.78 -12.43 -12.66
C ALA A 123 -1.22 -13.45 -11.60
N GLY A 124 -2.52 -13.60 -11.46
CA GLY A 124 -3.08 -14.56 -10.51
C GLY A 124 -3.29 -14.04 -9.10
N ILE A 125 -2.86 -12.83 -8.81
CA ILE A 125 -3.09 -12.22 -7.49
C ILE A 125 -4.43 -11.47 -7.52
N ALA A 126 -5.30 -11.79 -6.58
CA ALA A 126 -6.61 -11.13 -6.47
C ALA A 126 -6.55 -10.04 -5.40
N CYS A 127 -6.62 -8.79 -5.83
CA CYS A 127 -6.69 -7.66 -4.93
C CYS A 127 -8.11 -7.54 -4.38
N VAL A 128 -8.24 -7.32 -3.07
CA VAL A 128 -9.56 -7.07 -2.46
C VAL A 128 -10.19 -5.85 -3.11
N TYR A 129 -11.49 -5.86 -3.27
CA TYR A 129 -12.24 -4.80 -3.94
C TYR A 129 -11.82 -4.55 -5.38
N GLY A 130 -10.99 -5.43 -5.94
CA GLY A 130 -10.60 -5.30 -7.33
C GLY A 130 -11.73 -5.71 -8.25
N THR A 131 -11.75 -5.11 -9.45
CA THR A 131 -12.68 -5.57 -10.45
C THR A 131 -12.20 -6.88 -11.03
N ALA A 132 -13.11 -7.79 -11.24
CA ALA A 132 -12.78 -9.00 -11.94
C ALA A 132 -12.40 -8.60 -13.36
N THR A 133 -11.22 -8.97 -13.76
CA THR A 133 -10.83 -8.73 -15.14
C THR A 133 -11.26 -9.92 -15.96
N ALA A 134 -11.69 -9.64 -17.14
CA ALA A 134 -12.16 -10.70 -18.04
C ALA A 134 -10.99 -11.47 -18.56
N GLY A 135 -9.95 -11.28 -18.30
CA GLY A 135 -8.88 -12.05 -18.85
C GLY A 135 -8.06 -12.78 -17.89
#